data_91097ccf8c5c4921daa4bee0b7b5bf6b
#
_entry.id   91097ccf8c5c4921daa4bee0b7b5bf6b
#
_cell.length_a   1.000
_cell.length_b   1.000
_cell.length_c   1.000
_cell.angle_alpha   90.00
_cell.angle_beta   90.00
_cell.angle_gamma   90.00
#
_symmetry.space_group_name_H-M   'P 1'
#
loop_
_entity.id
_entity.type
_entity.pdbx_description
1 polymer ?
#
loop_
_entity_poly.entity_id
_entity_poly.type
_entity_poly.pdbx_seq_one_letter_code
_entity_poly.pdbx_strand_id
1 'polypeptide(L)'
;MEYRIEHDTLGEVKVPADHKWGAQTQRSFENFKIGKNKIPEDIIRAFAILKKCAAIANKEAGKLSVEKQKVICEVCDEIIAGEWKEEFPLVVYQTGSGTQSNMNMNEVIAHIALSLIHI
;
A
#
# COMPACT_ATOMS: atom_id res chain seq x y z
N MET A 1 -3.04 -19.25 12.18
CA MET A 1 -2.62 -18.08 11.37
C MET A 1 -2.01 -17.04 12.29
N GLU A 2 -0.86 -16.53 11.93
CA GLU A 2 -0.21 -15.51 12.71
C GLU A 2 -0.68 -14.13 12.30
N TYR A 3 -0.75 -13.24 13.27
CA TYR A 3 -1.14 -11.84 13.08
C TYR A 3 -0.08 -10.93 13.69
N ARG A 4 0.07 -9.75 13.12
CA ARG A 4 0.81 -8.67 13.77
C ARG A 4 -0.19 -7.57 14.16
N ILE A 5 0.19 -6.74 15.12
CA ILE A 5 -0.63 -5.62 15.56
C ILE A 5 -0.14 -4.36 14.84
N GLU A 6 -1.07 -3.69 14.17
CA GLU A 6 -0.84 -2.39 13.55
C GLU A 6 -1.71 -1.34 14.21
N HIS A 7 -1.31 -0.09 14.11
CA HIS A 7 -1.99 1.03 14.77
C HIS A 7 -2.36 2.11 13.76
N ASP A 8 -3.51 2.70 13.98
CA ASP A 8 -3.90 3.96 13.34
C ASP A 8 -4.59 4.85 14.37
N THR A 9 -5.19 5.97 13.95
CA THR A 9 -5.85 6.89 14.86
C THR A 9 -7.07 6.29 15.53
N LEU A 10 -7.60 5.18 15.04
CA LEU A 10 -8.74 4.47 15.62
C LEU A 10 -8.32 3.39 16.63
N GLY A 11 -7.01 3.13 16.75
CA GLY A 11 -6.48 2.16 17.69
C GLY A 11 -5.79 0.99 17.02
N GLU A 12 -5.73 -0.13 17.74
CA GLU A 12 -5.06 -1.33 17.25
C GLU A 12 -5.96 -2.15 16.35
N VAL A 13 -5.33 -2.82 15.37
CA VAL A 13 -5.99 -3.77 14.50
C VAL A 13 -5.04 -4.93 14.19
N LYS A 14 -5.59 -6.14 14.10
CA LYS A 14 -4.82 -7.33 13.74
C LYS A 14 -4.75 -7.46 12.23
N VAL A 15 -3.55 -7.58 11.71
CA VAL A 15 -3.28 -7.78 10.29
C VAL A 15 -2.59 -9.13 10.12
N PRO A 16 -2.99 -9.95 9.13
CA PRO A 16 -2.28 -11.21 8.87
C PRO A 16 -0.79 -10.96 8.67
N ALA A 17 0.04 -11.71 9.39
CA ALA A 17 1.49 -11.44 9.42
C ALA A 17 2.17 -11.63 8.08
N ASP A 18 1.62 -12.46 7.19
CA ASP A 18 2.17 -12.73 5.87
C ASP A 18 1.76 -11.72 4.81
N HIS A 19 0.89 -10.77 5.15
CA HIS A 19 0.48 -9.72 4.23
C HIS A 19 1.22 -8.40 4.50
N LYS A 20 1.28 -7.56 3.47
CA LYS A 20 2.08 -6.33 3.48
C LYS A 20 1.26 -5.06 3.72
N TRP A 21 -0.05 -5.16 3.74
CA TRP A 21 -0.88 -4.00 4.04
C TRP A 21 -0.88 -3.68 5.54
N GLY A 22 -1.40 -2.52 5.90
CA GLY A 22 -1.44 -2.05 7.27
C GLY A 22 -2.85 -1.90 7.83
N ALA A 23 -2.98 -1.06 8.85
CA ALA A 23 -4.22 -0.89 9.60
C ALA A 23 -5.38 -0.38 8.76
N GLN A 24 -5.16 0.63 7.93
CA GLN A 24 -6.23 1.23 7.13
C GLN A 24 -6.82 0.24 6.13
N THR A 25 -5.98 -0.50 5.44
CA THR A 25 -6.41 -1.53 4.50
C THR A 25 -7.17 -2.63 5.21
N GLN A 26 -6.68 -3.09 6.37
CA GLN A 26 -7.34 -4.13 7.13
C GLN A 26 -8.75 -3.70 7.55
N ARG A 27 -8.93 -2.47 8.01
CA ARG A 27 -10.25 -1.96 8.39
C ARG A 27 -11.19 -1.91 7.20
N SER A 28 -10.71 -1.46 6.03
CA SER A 28 -11.51 -1.43 4.81
C SER A 28 -11.90 -2.84 4.38
N PHE A 29 -10.96 -3.77 4.42
CA PHE A 29 -11.19 -5.17 4.09
C PHE A 29 -12.29 -5.79 4.96
N GLU A 30 -12.29 -5.49 6.26
CA GLU A 30 -13.29 -5.98 7.20
C GLU A 30 -14.66 -5.31 7.04
N ASN A 31 -14.66 -4.00 6.76
CA ASN A 31 -15.89 -3.21 6.71
C ASN A 31 -16.66 -3.32 5.40
N PHE A 32 -16.00 -3.61 4.29
CA PHE A 32 -16.61 -3.60 2.96
C PHE A 32 -16.50 -4.96 2.27
N LYS A 33 -17.21 -5.94 2.80
CA LYS A 33 -17.29 -7.29 2.22
C LYS A 33 -18.48 -7.37 1.25
N ILE A 34 -18.48 -6.48 0.26
CA ILE A 34 -19.58 -6.32 -0.69
C ILE A 34 -19.10 -6.69 -2.09
N GLY A 35 -19.64 -7.79 -2.63
CA GLY A 35 -19.29 -8.25 -3.96
C GLY A 35 -17.92 -8.93 -4.01
N LYS A 36 -17.51 -9.32 -5.22
CA LYS A 36 -16.27 -10.03 -5.46
C LYS A 36 -15.29 -9.25 -6.33
N ASN A 37 -15.75 -8.14 -6.92
CA ASN A 37 -14.93 -7.37 -7.85
C ASN A 37 -13.92 -6.52 -7.09
N LYS A 38 -12.65 -6.84 -7.26
CA LYS A 38 -11.54 -6.08 -6.67
C LYS A 38 -11.20 -4.88 -7.54
N ILE A 39 -10.46 -3.95 -6.95
CA ILE A 39 -9.95 -2.78 -7.69
C ILE A 39 -9.13 -3.29 -8.88
N PRO A 40 -9.39 -2.77 -10.10
CA PRO A 40 -8.70 -3.23 -11.31
C PRO A 40 -7.18 -3.07 -11.25
N GLU A 41 -6.46 -4.02 -11.86
CA GLU A 41 -5.00 -3.99 -11.89
C GLU A 41 -4.45 -2.70 -12.53
N ASP A 42 -5.13 -2.16 -13.51
CA ASP A 42 -4.69 -0.92 -14.16
C ASP A 42 -4.69 0.27 -13.20
N ILE A 43 -5.64 0.30 -12.28
CA ILE A 43 -5.69 1.36 -11.26
C ILE A 43 -4.56 1.17 -10.25
N ILE A 44 -4.29 -0.06 -9.84
CA ILE A 44 -3.18 -0.38 -8.94
C ILE A 44 -1.86 0.04 -9.60
N ARG A 45 -1.67 -0.30 -10.86
CA ARG A 45 -0.47 0.09 -11.62
C ARG A 45 -0.34 1.61 -11.72
N ALA A 46 -1.44 2.31 -11.99
CA ALA A 46 -1.44 3.77 -12.07
C ALA A 46 -1.07 4.40 -10.73
N PHE A 47 -1.58 3.89 -9.62
CA PHE A 47 -1.17 4.36 -8.29
C PHE A 47 0.33 4.13 -8.05
N ALA A 48 0.86 3.00 -8.45
CA ALA A 48 2.28 2.72 -8.27
C ALA A 48 3.15 3.70 -9.08
N ILE A 49 2.74 4.02 -10.30
CA ILE A 49 3.42 5.01 -11.14
C ILE A 49 3.36 6.39 -10.45
N LEU A 50 2.21 6.78 -9.94
CA LEU A 50 2.04 8.05 -9.24
C LEU A 50 2.95 8.13 -8.01
N LYS A 51 2.99 7.08 -7.19
CA LYS A 51 3.82 7.05 -5.99
C LYS A 51 5.32 7.10 -6.34
N LYS A 52 5.71 6.43 -7.40
CA LYS A 52 7.09 6.49 -7.89
C LYS A 52 7.46 7.92 -8.28
N CYS A 53 6.62 8.58 -9.05
CA CYS A 53 6.84 9.97 -9.44
C CYS A 53 6.90 10.90 -8.23
N ALA A 54 6.03 10.69 -7.25
CA ALA A 54 6.03 11.47 -6.02
C ALA A 54 7.32 11.29 -5.23
N ALA A 55 7.84 10.07 -5.16
CA ALA A 55 9.11 9.79 -4.47
C ALA A 55 10.27 10.53 -5.16
N ILE A 56 10.31 10.50 -6.48
CA ILE A 56 11.35 11.20 -7.24
C ILE A 56 11.24 12.71 -7.02
N ALA A 57 10.04 13.26 -7.11
CA ALA A 57 9.83 14.70 -6.92
C ALA A 57 10.20 15.15 -5.50
N ASN A 58 9.85 14.37 -4.48
CA ASN A 58 10.18 14.70 -3.10
C ASN A 58 11.68 14.61 -2.83
N LYS A 59 12.36 13.65 -3.43
CA LYS A 59 13.82 13.58 -3.34
C LYS A 59 14.47 14.80 -3.97
N GLU A 60 14.01 15.22 -5.15
CA GLU A 60 14.53 16.42 -5.83
C GLU A 60 14.25 17.69 -5.03
N ALA A 61 13.13 17.75 -4.33
CA ALA A 61 12.79 18.87 -3.45
C ALA A 61 13.53 18.84 -2.11
N GLY A 62 14.39 17.85 -1.87
CA GLY A 62 15.13 17.71 -0.63
C GLY A 62 14.33 17.21 0.56
N LYS A 63 13.13 16.68 0.32
CA LYS A 63 12.22 16.21 1.38
C LYS A 63 12.28 14.70 1.61
N LEU A 64 12.97 13.98 0.74
CA LEU A 64 13.12 12.52 0.84
C LEU A 64 14.57 12.17 0.53
N SER A 65 15.17 11.28 1.34
CA SER A 65 16.55 10.86 1.13
C SER A 65 16.68 10.04 -0.16
N VAL A 66 17.89 10.03 -0.73
CA VAL A 66 18.20 9.22 -1.92
C VAL A 66 17.94 7.75 -1.65
N GLU A 67 18.32 7.25 -0.46
CA GLU A 67 18.12 5.85 -0.10
C GLU A 67 16.65 5.47 -0.04
N LYS A 68 15.82 6.29 0.62
CA LYS A 68 14.39 6.03 0.70
C LYS A 68 13.72 6.11 -0.66
N GLN A 69 14.07 7.11 -1.47
CA GLN A 69 13.55 7.25 -2.81
C GLN A 69 13.87 6.01 -3.65
N LYS A 70 15.08 5.50 -3.55
CA LYS A 70 15.52 4.32 -4.30
C LYS A 70 14.67 3.10 -3.96
N VAL A 71 14.50 2.77 -2.68
CA VAL A 71 13.73 1.59 -2.28
C VAL A 71 12.24 1.74 -2.60
N ILE A 72 11.69 2.93 -2.46
CA ILE A 72 10.29 3.19 -2.84
C ILE A 72 10.10 2.93 -4.34
N CYS A 73 10.99 3.44 -5.17
CA CYS A 73 10.92 3.22 -6.62
C CYS A 73 11.07 1.75 -6.99
N GLU A 74 11.94 1.01 -6.31
CA GLU A 74 12.08 -0.42 -6.55
C GLU A 74 10.78 -1.16 -6.27
N VAL A 75 10.12 -0.87 -5.14
CA VAL A 75 8.84 -1.50 -4.80
C VAL A 75 7.76 -1.11 -5.81
N CYS A 76 7.70 0.15 -6.20
CA CYS A 76 6.75 0.60 -7.22
C CYS A 76 6.96 -0.14 -8.55
N ASP A 77 8.20 -0.33 -8.97
CA ASP A 77 8.51 -1.05 -10.20
C ASP A 77 8.08 -2.52 -10.13
N GLU A 78 8.22 -3.16 -8.97
CA GLU A 78 7.72 -4.52 -8.75
C GLU A 78 6.20 -4.57 -8.89
N ILE A 79 5.49 -3.63 -8.30
CA ILE A 79 4.03 -3.55 -8.39
C ILE A 79 3.59 -3.30 -9.85
N ILE A 80 4.26 -2.41 -10.55
CA ILE A 80 3.99 -2.13 -11.96
C ILE A 80 4.18 -3.39 -12.81
N ALA A 81 5.18 -4.19 -12.49
CA ALA A 81 5.45 -5.46 -13.18
C ALA A 81 4.45 -6.58 -12.86
N GLY A 82 3.53 -6.34 -11.94
CA GLY A 82 2.48 -7.30 -11.57
C GLY A 82 2.79 -8.15 -10.35
N GLU A 83 3.83 -7.83 -9.61
CA GLU A 83 4.12 -8.49 -8.34
C GLU A 83 3.23 -7.93 -7.23
N TRP A 84 3.16 -8.65 -6.12
CA TRP A 84 2.41 -8.22 -4.92
C TRP A 84 0.89 -8.11 -5.13
N LYS A 85 0.31 -8.84 -6.07
CA LYS A 85 -1.13 -8.76 -6.38
C LYS A 85 -2.02 -9.09 -5.18
N GLU A 86 -1.61 -10.04 -4.35
CA GLU A 86 -2.36 -10.48 -3.18
C GLU A 86 -2.43 -9.41 -2.09
N GLU A 87 -1.63 -8.35 -2.21
CA GLU A 87 -1.58 -7.28 -1.22
C GLU A 87 -2.60 -6.17 -1.49
N PHE A 88 -3.43 -6.33 -2.53
CA PHE A 88 -4.47 -5.37 -2.90
C PHE A 88 -5.84 -6.06 -2.90
N PRO A 89 -6.37 -6.36 -1.68
CA PRO A 89 -7.56 -7.20 -1.54
C PRO A 89 -8.88 -6.43 -1.61
N LEU A 90 -8.84 -5.11 -1.72
CA LEU A 90 -10.04 -4.29 -1.55
C LEU A 90 -10.99 -4.40 -2.74
N VAL A 91 -12.29 -4.37 -2.43
CA VAL A 91 -13.35 -4.44 -3.44
C VAL A 91 -13.67 -3.06 -3.99
N VAL A 92 -14.32 -3.01 -5.16
CA VAL A 92 -14.72 -1.75 -5.79
C VAL A 92 -15.84 -1.04 -5.02
N TYR A 93 -16.65 -1.79 -4.28
CA TYR A 93 -17.73 -1.23 -3.46
C TYR A 93 -17.21 -0.81 -2.10
N GLN A 94 -16.47 0.27 -2.09
CA GLN A 94 -15.95 0.94 -0.89
C GLN A 94 -16.46 2.39 -0.90
N THR A 95 -15.88 3.28 -0.10
CA THR A 95 -16.26 4.69 -0.18
C THR A 95 -15.87 5.26 -1.55
N GLY A 96 -16.66 6.14 -2.11
CA GLY A 96 -16.43 6.62 -3.47
C GLY A 96 -15.25 7.60 -3.65
N SER A 97 -14.55 7.94 -2.58
CA SER A 97 -13.47 8.93 -2.60
C SER A 97 -12.13 8.42 -3.14
N GLY A 98 -11.91 7.10 -3.15
CA GLY A 98 -10.64 6.49 -3.54
C GLY A 98 -9.57 6.45 -2.45
N THR A 99 -9.86 7.00 -1.28
CA THR A 99 -8.90 7.06 -0.18
C THR A 99 -8.40 5.69 0.24
N GLN A 100 -9.28 4.71 0.30
CA GLN A 100 -8.91 3.37 0.76
C GLN A 100 -7.95 2.68 -0.18
N SER A 101 -8.14 2.81 -1.50
CA SER A 101 -7.20 2.28 -2.48
C SER A 101 -5.85 3.00 -2.42
N ASN A 102 -5.87 4.33 -2.23
CA ASN A 102 -4.65 5.11 -2.04
C ASN A 102 -3.89 4.65 -0.79
N MET A 103 -4.59 4.45 0.34
CA MET A 103 -3.94 4.01 1.57
C MET A 103 -3.43 2.58 1.47
N ASN A 104 -4.14 1.70 0.75
CA ASN A 104 -3.64 0.36 0.49
C ASN A 104 -2.29 0.41 -0.22
N MET A 105 -2.16 1.22 -1.25
CA MET A 105 -0.89 1.40 -1.96
C MET A 105 0.18 1.95 -1.04
N ASN A 106 -0.14 2.99 -0.26
CA ASN A 106 0.82 3.59 0.68
C ASN A 106 1.33 2.57 1.69
N GLU A 107 0.44 1.79 2.28
CA GLU A 107 0.81 0.82 3.31
C GLU A 107 1.66 -0.31 2.77
N VAL A 108 1.32 -0.83 1.60
CA VAL A 108 2.10 -1.91 0.96
C VAL A 108 3.50 -1.41 0.62
N ILE A 109 3.62 -0.25 -0.03
CA ILE A 109 4.93 0.31 -0.38
C ILE A 109 5.76 0.56 0.88
N ALA A 110 5.18 1.20 1.89
CA ALA A 110 5.89 1.54 3.10
C ALA A 110 6.40 0.28 3.82
N HIS A 111 5.56 -0.73 3.95
CA HIS A 111 5.93 -1.96 4.66
C HIS A 111 7.07 -2.68 3.97
N ILE A 112 6.99 -2.84 2.65
CA ILE A 112 8.04 -3.52 1.88
C ILE A 112 9.32 -2.70 1.89
N ALA A 113 9.23 -1.39 1.64
CA ALA A 113 10.40 -0.51 1.61
C ALA A 113 11.14 -0.49 2.95
N LEU A 114 10.40 -0.41 4.07
CA LEU A 114 11.01 -0.43 5.40
C LEU A 114 11.73 -1.75 5.67
N SER A 115 11.23 -2.86 5.18
CA SER A 115 11.91 -4.14 5.34
C SER A 115 13.23 -4.20 4.58
N LEU A 116 13.36 -3.45 3.49
CA LEU A 116 14.56 -3.44 2.66
C LEU A 116 15.68 -2.56 3.22
N ILE A 117 15.35 -1.51 3.96
CA ILE A 117 16.35 -0.59 4.50
C ILE A 117 16.62 -0.80 5.99
N HIS A 118 15.98 -1.75 6.61
CA HIS A 118 16.20 -2.14 8.01
C HIS A 118 16.15 -0.98 9.03
N ILE A 119 15.19 -0.09 8.85
CA ILE A 119 14.94 1.00 9.79
C ILE A 119 14.04 0.53 10.92
#